data_2c265be245be668be00c6b7ff8614d34
#
_entry.id   2c265be245be668be00c6b7ff8614d34
#
_cell.length_a   1.000
_cell.length_b   1.000
_cell.length_c   1.000
_cell.angle_alpha   90.00
_cell.angle_beta   90.00
_cell.angle_gamma   90.00
#
_symmetry.space_group_name_H-M   'P 1'
#
loop_
_entity.id
_entity.type
_entity.pdbx_description
1 polymer ?
#
loop_
_entity_poly.entity_id
_entity_poly.type
_entity_poly.pdbx_seq_one_letter_code
_entity_poly.pdbx_strand_id
1 'polypeptide(L)'
;AEHNPQKRPDASAQFQTVSGHSISLNGIGLAYSYEYAFAPKGTVIFSAGASYAFGRTWQLKMESLREFHIATKDYHLVTGDLAIEPRFYYNLKKRHRNGKRTWGNSGGYLSACFGYSFPIAISSGVKTAHIYVITPYWGFRRVWKHFLFDLSGGAGYIKSSNGNSAIYPTVRIGLGYRF
;
A
#
# COMPACT_ATOMS: atom_id res chain seq x y z
N ALA A 1 46.35 0.20 18.50
CA ALA A 1 44.97 0.37 18.12
C ALA A 1 44.49 -0.95 17.47
N GLU A 2 43.85 -1.81 18.24
CA GLU A 2 43.29 -3.08 17.76
C GLU A 2 42.11 -2.82 16.86
N HIS A 3 42.21 -3.22 15.60
CA HIS A 3 41.13 -3.22 14.63
C HIS A 3 40.25 -4.42 14.96
N ASN A 4 39.13 -4.18 15.62
CA ASN A 4 38.12 -5.20 15.93
C ASN A 4 37.42 -5.61 14.63
N PRO A 5 37.65 -6.82 14.07
CA PRO A 5 36.96 -7.27 12.88
C PRO A 5 35.50 -7.51 13.26
N GLN A 6 34.58 -6.67 12.74
CA GLN A 6 33.14 -6.87 12.86
C GLN A 6 32.83 -8.33 12.53
N LYS A 7 32.37 -9.07 13.54
CA LYS A 7 31.94 -10.46 13.47
C LYS A 7 30.95 -10.57 12.32
N ARG A 8 31.35 -11.19 11.20
CA ARG A 8 30.49 -11.47 10.07
C ARG A 8 29.30 -12.29 10.61
N PRO A 9 28.06 -11.91 10.33
CA PRO A 9 26.90 -12.71 10.75
C PRO A 9 27.11 -14.13 10.25
N ASP A 10 26.90 -15.09 11.15
CA ASP A 10 27.04 -16.51 10.88
C ASP A 10 26.35 -16.87 9.57
N ALA A 11 27.10 -17.33 8.58
CA ALA A 11 26.56 -17.69 7.25
C ALA A 11 25.63 -18.91 7.31
N SER A 12 25.56 -19.59 8.47
CA SER A 12 24.68 -20.72 8.75
C SER A 12 23.30 -20.29 9.28
N ALA A 13 23.13 -19.04 9.73
CA ALA A 13 21.81 -18.55 10.16
C ALA A 13 20.89 -18.47 8.94
N GLN A 14 19.94 -19.40 8.87
CA GLN A 14 18.94 -19.47 7.82
C GLN A 14 18.06 -18.21 7.90
N PHE A 15 18.29 -17.27 6.98
CA PHE A 15 17.54 -16.02 6.98
C PHE A 15 16.07 -16.30 6.69
N GLN A 16 15.17 -15.79 7.53
CA GLN A 16 13.72 -15.94 7.39
C GLN A 16 13.03 -14.58 7.52
N THR A 17 11.88 -14.46 6.87
CA THR A 17 10.95 -13.35 7.09
C THR A 17 10.42 -13.40 8.53
N VAL A 18 10.05 -12.23 9.06
CA VAL A 18 9.52 -12.08 10.42
C VAL A 18 8.12 -11.48 10.37
N SER A 19 7.25 -11.99 11.22
CA SER A 19 5.92 -11.39 11.46
C SER A 19 6.04 -10.09 12.26
N GLY A 20 5.04 -9.22 12.17
CA GLY A 20 5.03 -8.00 12.94
C GLY A 20 3.86 -7.09 12.58
N HIS A 21 3.64 -6.11 13.43
CA HIS A 21 2.59 -5.12 13.30
C HIS A 21 3.17 -3.80 12.82
N SER A 22 2.37 -3.01 12.11
CA SER A 22 2.75 -1.66 11.70
C SER A 22 1.55 -0.75 11.56
N ILE A 23 1.78 0.54 11.78
CA ILE A 23 0.86 1.60 11.42
C ILE A 23 1.54 2.44 10.35
N SER A 24 0.86 2.73 9.26
CA SER A 24 1.43 3.46 8.14
C SER A 24 0.47 4.50 7.57
N LEU A 25 1.07 5.59 7.10
CA LEU A 25 0.42 6.58 6.24
C LEU A 25 0.66 6.17 4.79
N ASN A 26 -0.40 6.05 4.02
CA ASN A 26 -0.38 5.75 2.59
C ASN A 26 -1.12 6.87 1.84
N GLY A 27 -0.39 7.84 1.30
CA GLY A 27 -1.02 9.07 0.78
C GLY A 27 -1.74 9.84 1.89
N ILE A 28 -3.05 10.07 1.74
CA ILE A 28 -3.91 10.74 2.74
C ILE A 28 -4.75 9.69 3.49
N GLY A 29 -4.16 8.57 3.84
CA GLY A 29 -4.80 7.48 4.58
C GLY A 29 -3.92 6.93 5.68
N LEU A 30 -4.56 6.42 6.73
CA LEU A 30 -3.93 5.72 7.84
C LEU A 30 -4.35 4.26 7.81
N ALA A 31 -3.39 3.34 7.90
CA ALA A 31 -3.65 1.92 7.93
C ALA A 31 -2.86 1.23 9.04
N TYR A 32 -3.53 0.33 9.76
CA TYR A 32 -2.92 -0.68 10.59
C TYR A 32 -2.73 -1.95 9.76
N SER A 33 -1.58 -2.60 9.91
CA SER A 33 -1.27 -3.82 9.17
C SER A 33 -0.61 -4.85 10.07
N TYR A 34 -1.00 -6.10 9.88
CA TYR A 34 -0.33 -7.28 10.44
C TYR A 34 0.29 -8.09 9.31
N GLU A 35 1.61 -8.26 9.38
CA GLU A 35 2.36 -9.10 8.44
C GLU A 35 2.63 -10.45 9.09
N TYR A 36 2.13 -11.52 8.48
CA TYR A 36 2.35 -12.91 8.88
C TYR A 36 3.41 -13.55 7.98
N ALA A 37 4.50 -14.03 8.57
CA ALA A 37 5.56 -14.75 7.88
C ALA A 37 5.23 -16.25 7.87
N PHE A 38 4.85 -16.77 6.71
CA PHE A 38 4.52 -18.21 6.53
C PHE A 38 5.63 -19.02 5.87
N ALA A 39 6.61 -18.35 5.28
CA ALA A 39 7.74 -18.99 4.60
C ALA A 39 9.01 -18.13 4.72
N PRO A 40 10.21 -18.70 4.53
CA PRO A 40 11.46 -17.95 4.66
C PRO A 40 11.59 -16.69 3.79
N LYS A 41 10.81 -16.59 2.72
CA LYS A 41 10.76 -15.45 1.80
C LYS A 41 9.35 -14.95 1.55
N GLY A 42 8.36 -15.56 2.20
CA GLY A 42 6.94 -15.31 1.96
C GLY A 42 6.23 -14.75 3.18
N THR A 43 5.46 -13.68 2.98
CA THR A 43 4.57 -13.12 3.99
C THR A 43 3.20 -12.83 3.39
N VAL A 44 2.20 -12.72 4.26
CA VAL A 44 0.89 -12.15 3.92
C VAL A 44 0.65 -10.97 4.85
N ILE A 45 0.26 -9.84 4.28
CA ILE A 45 -0.10 -8.65 5.02
C ILE A 45 -1.62 -8.52 5.01
N PHE A 46 -2.20 -8.37 6.19
CA PHE A 46 -3.59 -8.00 6.41
C PHE A 46 -3.62 -6.55 6.85
N SER A 47 -4.38 -5.72 6.16
CA SER A 47 -4.45 -4.27 6.44
C SER A 47 -5.89 -3.83 6.60
N ALA A 48 -6.10 -2.94 7.57
CA ALA A 48 -7.35 -2.21 7.76
C ALA A 48 -7.02 -0.73 8.00
N GLY A 49 -7.76 0.15 7.35
CA GLY A 49 -7.45 1.58 7.42
C GLY A 49 -8.61 2.47 6.99
N ALA A 50 -8.32 3.75 6.96
CA ALA A 50 -9.21 4.76 6.45
C ALA A 50 -8.43 5.75 5.57
N SER A 51 -9.05 6.17 4.49
CA SER A 51 -8.49 7.11 3.54
C SER A 51 -9.42 8.30 3.33
N TYR A 52 -8.84 9.46 3.08
CA TYR A 52 -9.55 10.66 2.74
C TYR A 52 -9.26 11.02 1.29
N ALA A 53 -10.31 11.24 0.53
CA ALA A 53 -10.23 11.72 -0.84
C ALA A 53 -11.02 13.01 -1.01
N PHE A 54 -10.49 13.93 -1.79
CA PHE A 54 -11.19 15.13 -2.21
C PHE A 54 -11.03 15.32 -3.71
N GLY A 55 -12.00 15.94 -4.33
CA GLY A 55 -11.94 16.20 -5.75
C GLY A 55 -13.03 17.16 -6.20
N ARG A 56 -12.99 17.49 -7.49
CA ARG A 56 -13.95 18.37 -8.13
C ARG A 56 -14.58 17.64 -9.31
N THR A 57 -15.91 17.54 -9.31
CA THR A 57 -16.66 17.01 -10.45
C THR A 57 -17.12 18.15 -11.35
N TRP A 58 -16.97 17.96 -12.64
CA TRP A 58 -17.45 18.86 -13.68
C TRP A 58 -18.73 18.29 -14.25
N GLN A 59 -19.84 19.03 -14.14
CA GLN A 59 -21.13 18.64 -14.73
C GLN A 59 -21.48 19.65 -15.80
N LEU A 60 -21.59 19.20 -17.04
CA LEU A 60 -22.21 19.96 -18.12
C LEU A 60 -23.72 19.87 -17.97
N LYS A 61 -24.36 20.95 -17.54
CA LYS A 61 -25.80 21.12 -17.59
C LYS A 61 -26.16 21.88 -18.85
N MET A 62 -26.94 21.26 -19.72
CA MET A 62 -27.61 21.91 -20.85
C MET A 62 -29.01 22.30 -20.41
N GLU A 63 -29.26 23.58 -20.17
CA GLU A 63 -30.61 24.09 -19.82
C GLU A 63 -31.39 24.53 -21.07
N SER A 64 -30.70 24.84 -22.17
CA SER A 64 -31.27 25.09 -23.48
C SER A 64 -30.20 24.93 -24.58
N LEU A 65 -30.63 24.89 -25.86
CA LEU A 65 -29.71 24.79 -27.01
C LEU A 65 -28.72 25.97 -27.18
N ARG A 66 -28.81 26.98 -26.34
CA ARG A 66 -27.95 28.20 -26.38
C ARG A 66 -27.19 28.51 -25.10
N GLU A 67 -27.49 27.83 -23.98
CA GLU A 67 -26.85 28.11 -22.70
C GLU A 67 -26.21 26.85 -22.13
N PHE A 68 -24.87 26.89 -22.06
CA PHE A 68 -24.05 25.86 -21.42
C PHE A 68 -23.58 26.38 -20.08
N HIS A 69 -23.98 25.74 -19.01
CA HIS A 69 -23.44 26.02 -17.68
C HIS A 69 -22.54 24.88 -17.22
N ILE A 70 -21.32 25.21 -16.87
CA ILE A 70 -20.38 24.29 -16.23
C ILE A 70 -20.60 24.43 -14.72
N ALA A 71 -21.28 23.47 -14.12
CA ALA A 71 -21.40 23.39 -12.68
C ALA A 71 -20.23 22.56 -12.13
N THR A 72 -19.49 23.13 -11.18
CA THR A 72 -18.45 22.44 -10.44
C THR A 72 -18.96 22.09 -9.06
N LYS A 73 -18.71 20.87 -8.62
CA LYS A 73 -19.04 20.43 -7.26
C LYS A 73 -17.84 19.78 -6.62
N ASP A 74 -17.39 20.34 -5.52
CA ASP A 74 -16.36 19.77 -4.71
C ASP A 74 -16.96 18.62 -3.87
N TYR A 75 -16.20 17.54 -3.71
CA TYR A 75 -16.59 16.41 -2.87
C TYR A 75 -15.46 16.05 -1.91
N HIS A 76 -15.88 15.60 -0.75
CA HIS A 76 -15.03 15.03 0.29
C HIS A 76 -15.54 13.63 0.59
N LEU A 77 -14.68 12.67 0.61
CA LEU A 77 -15.02 11.26 0.81
C LEU A 77 -14.06 10.66 1.83
N VAL A 78 -14.60 10.02 2.86
CA VAL A 78 -13.88 9.14 3.77
C VAL A 78 -14.24 7.71 3.44
N THR A 79 -13.23 6.89 3.18
CA THR A 79 -13.40 5.44 2.92
C THR A 79 -12.80 4.61 4.03
N GLY A 80 -13.41 3.46 4.29
CA GLY A 80 -12.77 2.36 5.00
C GLY A 80 -12.11 1.45 4.00
N ASP A 81 -10.89 1.02 4.29
CA ASP A 81 -10.08 0.21 3.38
C ASP A 81 -9.64 -1.08 4.06
N LEU A 82 -9.85 -2.20 3.39
CA LEU A 82 -9.36 -3.51 3.78
C LEU A 82 -8.47 -4.06 2.68
N ALA A 83 -7.37 -4.70 3.02
CA ALA A 83 -6.51 -5.33 2.02
C ALA A 83 -5.83 -6.59 2.55
N ILE A 84 -5.59 -7.51 1.61
CA ILE A 84 -4.76 -8.70 1.80
C ILE A 84 -3.68 -8.65 0.73
N GLU A 85 -2.41 -8.78 1.15
CA GLU A 85 -1.28 -8.65 0.24
C GLU A 85 -0.23 -9.74 0.51
N PRO A 86 -0.26 -10.87 -0.21
CA PRO A 86 0.87 -11.79 -0.23
C PRO A 86 2.10 -11.14 -0.85
N ARG A 87 3.26 -11.30 -0.20
CA ARG A 87 4.56 -10.76 -0.61
C ARG A 87 5.61 -11.85 -0.72
N PHE A 88 6.41 -11.78 -1.76
CA PHE A 88 7.60 -12.61 -1.94
C PHE A 88 8.85 -11.73 -1.95
N TYR A 89 9.71 -11.89 -0.95
CA TYR A 89 10.96 -11.14 -0.79
C TYR A 89 12.11 -11.85 -1.51
N TYR A 90 12.43 -11.43 -2.74
CA TYR A 90 13.38 -12.12 -3.60
C TYR A 90 14.85 -11.90 -3.22
N ASN A 91 15.18 -10.81 -2.54
CA ASN A 91 16.58 -10.42 -2.31
C ASN A 91 17.04 -10.42 -0.84
N LEU A 92 16.20 -10.81 0.13
CA LEU A 92 16.53 -10.78 1.55
C LEU A 92 17.77 -11.62 1.87
N LYS A 93 17.84 -12.85 1.38
CA LYS A 93 18.99 -13.75 1.59
C LYS A 93 20.31 -13.13 1.05
N LYS A 94 20.26 -12.54 -0.15
CA LYS A 94 21.43 -11.86 -0.75
C LYS A 94 21.86 -10.63 0.08
N ARG A 95 20.88 -9.87 0.58
CA ARG A 95 21.15 -8.71 1.44
C ARG A 95 21.78 -9.12 2.76
N HIS A 96 21.24 -10.14 3.42
CA HIS A 96 21.79 -10.68 4.66
C HIS A 96 23.23 -11.13 4.48
N ARG A 97 23.51 -11.95 3.46
CA ARG A 97 24.85 -12.42 3.13
C ARG A 97 25.86 -11.28 2.88
N ASN A 98 25.39 -10.15 2.34
CA ASN A 98 26.20 -8.97 2.07
C ASN A 98 26.24 -7.99 3.26
N GLY A 99 25.87 -8.41 4.48
CA GLY A 99 25.87 -7.56 5.67
C GLY A 99 24.88 -6.38 5.63
N LYS A 100 23.96 -6.36 4.68
CA LYS A 100 22.95 -5.31 4.57
C LYS A 100 21.78 -5.59 5.50
N ARG A 101 21.22 -4.53 6.06
CA ARG A 101 20.06 -4.63 6.95
C ARG A 101 18.88 -5.37 6.30
N THR A 102 18.31 -6.34 7.04
CA THR A 102 17.16 -7.15 6.64
C THR A 102 16.04 -7.13 7.69
N TRP A 103 16.30 -6.49 8.83
CA TRP A 103 15.33 -6.37 9.92
C TRP A 103 13.98 -5.83 9.41
N GLY A 104 12.88 -6.37 9.96
CA GLY A 104 11.53 -5.98 9.59
C GLY A 104 11.18 -6.26 8.12
N ASN A 105 11.78 -7.30 7.53
CA ASN A 105 11.63 -7.65 6.11
C ASN A 105 12.15 -6.56 5.15
N SER A 106 13.27 -5.90 5.52
CA SER A 106 13.90 -4.84 4.72
C SER A 106 14.54 -5.38 3.45
N GLY A 107 13.73 -5.53 2.40
CA GLY A 107 14.14 -6.11 1.12
C GLY A 107 13.35 -5.56 -0.06
N GLY A 108 13.68 -6.05 -1.25
CA GLY A 108 12.86 -5.95 -2.44
C GLY A 108 11.85 -7.09 -2.47
N TYR A 109 10.65 -6.82 -2.95
CA TYR A 109 9.57 -7.79 -3.00
C TYR A 109 8.74 -7.69 -4.28
N LEU A 110 8.05 -8.79 -4.58
CA LEU A 110 6.92 -8.86 -5.49
C LEU A 110 5.68 -9.15 -4.66
N SER A 111 4.55 -8.54 -4.98
CA SER A 111 3.29 -8.79 -4.28
C SER A 111 2.09 -8.68 -5.20
N ALA A 112 0.95 -9.17 -4.69
CA ALA A 112 -0.36 -8.93 -5.27
C ALA A 112 -1.27 -8.38 -4.16
N CYS A 113 -1.73 -7.15 -4.29
CA CYS A 113 -2.64 -6.52 -3.34
C CYS A 113 -4.08 -6.72 -3.79
N PHE A 114 -4.89 -7.31 -2.92
CA PHE A 114 -6.34 -7.43 -3.05
C PHE A 114 -6.97 -6.45 -2.08
N GLY A 115 -7.54 -5.37 -2.60
CA GLY A 115 -8.10 -4.28 -1.81
C GLY A 115 -9.61 -4.18 -1.97
N TYR A 116 -10.26 -3.75 -0.90
CA TYR A 116 -11.67 -3.43 -0.86
C TYR A 116 -11.87 -2.13 -0.09
N SER A 117 -12.50 -1.15 -0.74
CA SER A 117 -12.82 0.15 -0.15
C SER A 117 -14.32 0.37 -0.14
N PHE A 118 -14.83 0.86 0.99
CA PHE A 118 -16.23 1.19 1.19
C PHE A 118 -16.37 2.60 1.75
N PRO A 119 -17.43 3.34 1.39
CA PRO A 119 -17.64 4.69 1.86
C PRO A 119 -18.08 4.69 3.34
N ILE A 120 -17.43 5.56 4.17
CA ILE A 120 -17.81 5.80 5.56
C ILE A 120 -18.58 7.12 5.67
N ALA A 121 -18.04 8.20 5.08
CA ALA A 121 -18.66 9.50 5.10
C ALA A 121 -18.44 10.22 3.78
N ILE A 122 -19.45 10.97 3.36
CA ILE A 122 -19.43 11.71 2.09
C ILE A 122 -20.10 13.06 2.26
N SER A 123 -19.51 14.10 1.68
CA SER A 123 -20.18 15.38 1.50
C SER A 123 -21.23 15.27 0.38
N SER A 124 -22.40 15.81 0.63
CA SER A 124 -23.65 15.63 -0.14
C SER A 124 -23.52 15.61 -1.67
N GLY A 125 -24.27 14.68 -2.29
CA GLY A 125 -24.62 14.67 -3.71
C GLY A 125 -23.72 13.88 -4.64
N VAL A 126 -22.77 13.09 -4.13
CA VAL A 126 -21.99 12.13 -4.93
C VAL A 126 -22.50 10.71 -4.66
N LYS A 127 -22.78 9.94 -5.71
CA LYS A 127 -23.09 8.52 -5.57
C LYS A 127 -21.84 7.78 -5.15
N THR A 128 -21.92 7.09 -4.03
CA THR A 128 -20.83 6.24 -3.55
C THR A 128 -20.90 4.85 -4.15
N ALA A 129 -19.76 4.23 -4.29
CA ALA A 129 -19.63 2.86 -4.75
C ALA A 129 -18.60 2.13 -3.89
N HIS A 130 -18.81 0.84 -3.73
CA HIS A 130 -17.79 -0.07 -3.23
C HIS A 130 -16.74 -0.29 -4.32
N ILE A 131 -15.49 -0.32 -3.94
CA ILE A 131 -14.37 -0.43 -4.88
C ILE A 131 -13.59 -1.68 -4.55
N TYR A 132 -13.34 -2.50 -5.55
CA TYR A 132 -12.47 -3.67 -5.50
C TYR A 132 -11.24 -3.39 -6.35
N VAL A 133 -10.06 -3.71 -5.81
CA VAL A 133 -8.78 -3.45 -6.46
C VAL A 133 -7.93 -4.72 -6.45
N ILE A 134 -7.31 -5.02 -7.58
CA ILE A 134 -6.28 -6.05 -7.67
C ILE A 134 -5.05 -5.40 -8.30
N THR A 135 -3.94 -5.39 -7.57
CA THR A 135 -2.73 -4.71 -8.05
C THR A 135 -1.49 -5.56 -7.78
N PRO A 136 -0.85 -6.10 -8.80
CA PRO A 136 0.51 -6.60 -8.69
C PRO A 136 1.47 -5.44 -8.48
N TYR A 137 2.36 -5.58 -7.49
CA TYR A 137 3.39 -4.60 -7.18
C TYR A 137 4.79 -5.21 -7.27
N TRP A 138 5.72 -4.41 -7.73
CA TRP A 138 7.13 -4.54 -7.50
C TRP A 138 7.61 -3.40 -6.62
N GLY A 139 8.31 -3.71 -5.54
CA GLY A 139 8.68 -2.68 -4.59
C GLY A 139 9.84 -3.06 -3.69
N PHE A 140 10.12 -2.14 -2.80
CA PHE A 140 11.08 -2.40 -1.74
C PHE A 140 10.63 -1.76 -0.42
N ARG A 141 10.98 -2.44 0.67
CA ARG A 141 10.77 -1.99 2.05
C ARG A 141 12.09 -1.73 2.72
N ARG A 142 12.13 -0.70 3.59
CA ARG A 142 13.21 -0.42 4.50
C ARG A 142 12.64 -0.14 5.89
N VAL A 143 13.28 -0.72 6.90
CA VAL A 143 12.92 -0.49 8.29
C VAL A 143 14.16 -0.07 9.05
N TRP A 144 14.13 1.10 9.67
CA TRP A 144 15.20 1.64 10.52
C TRP A 144 14.66 1.77 11.94
N LYS A 145 15.13 0.91 12.84
CA LYS A 145 14.52 0.75 14.17
C LYS A 145 13.03 0.43 14.01
N HIS A 146 12.19 1.41 14.24
CA HIS A 146 10.73 1.32 14.09
C HIS A 146 10.19 2.07 12.87
N PHE A 147 10.98 2.96 12.26
CA PHE A 147 10.55 3.69 11.07
C PHE A 147 10.49 2.78 9.86
N LEU A 148 9.33 2.70 9.26
CA LEU A 148 9.04 1.90 8.06
C LEU A 148 8.88 2.82 6.85
N PHE A 149 9.60 2.49 5.79
CA PHE A 149 9.45 3.07 4.46
C PHE A 149 9.13 1.95 3.46
N ASP A 150 8.08 2.11 2.68
CA ASP A 150 7.64 1.17 1.65
C ASP A 150 7.39 1.94 0.35
N LEU A 151 8.06 1.53 -0.73
CA LEU A 151 7.86 2.11 -2.07
C LEU A 151 7.58 1.00 -3.06
N SER A 152 6.50 1.12 -3.79
CA SER A 152 6.13 0.13 -4.81
C SER A 152 5.44 0.78 -6.00
N GLY A 153 5.60 0.15 -7.16
CA GLY A 153 4.94 0.50 -8.40
C GLY A 153 4.30 -0.73 -9.05
N GLY A 154 3.24 -0.52 -9.79
CA GLY A 154 2.52 -1.59 -10.46
C GLY A 154 1.43 -1.09 -11.40
N ALA A 155 0.61 -2.01 -11.87
CA ALA A 155 -0.57 -1.70 -12.65
C ALA A 155 -1.78 -2.35 -11.97
N GLY A 156 -2.73 -1.53 -11.54
CA GLY A 156 -3.92 -1.97 -10.83
C GLY A 156 -5.13 -2.13 -11.76
N TYR A 157 -5.95 -3.12 -11.46
CA TYR A 157 -7.30 -3.24 -11.97
C TYR A 157 -8.26 -2.82 -10.87
N ILE A 158 -9.13 -1.86 -11.17
CA ILE A 158 -10.16 -1.37 -10.28
C ILE A 158 -11.54 -1.72 -10.84
N LYS A 159 -12.44 -2.16 -9.98
CA LYS A 159 -13.85 -2.41 -10.29
C LYS A 159 -14.72 -1.76 -9.24
N SER A 160 -15.67 -0.96 -9.69
CA SER A 160 -16.70 -0.34 -8.87
C SER A 160 -17.97 -1.18 -8.85
N SER A 161 -18.70 -1.16 -7.74
CA SER A 161 -20.04 -1.77 -7.64
C SER A 161 -21.06 -1.18 -8.62
N ASN A 162 -20.79 0.01 -9.19
CA ASN A 162 -21.60 0.65 -10.21
C ASN A 162 -21.34 0.09 -11.63
N GLY A 163 -20.51 -0.95 -11.78
CA GLY A 163 -20.19 -1.59 -13.04
C GLY A 163 -18.98 -1.02 -13.78
N ASN A 164 -18.44 0.11 -13.37
CA ASN A 164 -17.26 0.70 -13.99
C ASN A 164 -16.00 -0.07 -13.62
N SER A 165 -15.09 -0.23 -14.58
CA SER A 165 -13.78 -0.82 -14.34
C SER A 165 -12.72 -0.10 -15.16
N ALA A 166 -11.48 -0.09 -14.65
CA ALA A 166 -10.33 0.52 -15.33
C ALA A 166 -9.02 -0.18 -14.94
N ILE A 167 -8.04 -0.08 -15.82
CA ILE A 167 -6.65 -0.42 -15.52
C ILE A 167 -5.88 0.89 -15.42
N TYR A 168 -5.01 1.02 -14.40
CA TYR A 168 -4.25 2.24 -14.15
C TYR A 168 -2.84 1.92 -13.64
N PRO A 169 -1.83 2.70 -14.03
CA PRO A 169 -0.52 2.64 -13.40
C PRO A 169 -0.63 3.22 -11.97
N THR A 170 0.09 2.63 -11.04
CA THR A 170 0.04 3.08 -9.66
C THR A 170 1.42 3.07 -9.03
N VAL A 171 1.68 4.08 -8.19
CA VAL A 171 2.83 4.16 -7.30
C VAL A 171 2.30 4.32 -5.88
N ARG A 172 2.84 3.52 -4.96
CA ARG A 172 2.48 3.57 -3.55
C ARG A 172 3.71 3.93 -2.72
N ILE A 173 3.58 4.95 -1.90
CA ILE A 173 4.57 5.38 -0.92
C ILE A 173 3.93 5.24 0.45
N GLY A 174 4.53 4.43 1.30
CA GLY A 174 4.10 4.21 2.69
C GLY A 174 5.18 4.65 3.67
N LEU A 175 4.79 5.44 4.64
CA LEU A 175 5.62 5.83 5.79
C LEU A 175 4.94 5.33 7.05
N GLY A 176 5.67 4.71 7.97
CA GLY A 176 5.03 4.13 9.13
C GLY A 176 5.95 3.78 10.28
N TYR A 177 5.34 3.21 11.28
CA TYR A 177 5.98 2.68 12.49
C TYR A 177 5.73 1.18 12.56
N ARG A 178 6.80 0.40 12.75
CA ARG A 178 6.75 -1.07 12.92
C ARG A 178 7.09 -1.41 14.37
N PHE A 179 6.22 -2.22 14.98
CA PHE A 179 6.37 -2.75 16.33
C PHE A 179 7.21 -4.02 16.35
#